data_715b19df867895863125478a29ee1ef0
#
_entry.id   715b19df867895863125478a29ee1ef0
#
_cell.length_a   1.000
_cell.length_b   1.000
_cell.length_c   1.000
_cell.angle_alpha   90.00
_cell.angle_beta   90.00
_cell.angle_gamma   90.00
#
_symmetry.space_group_name_H-M   'P 1'
#
loop_
_entity.id
_entity.type
_entity.pdbx_description
1 polymer ?
#
loop_
_entity_poly.entity_id
_entity_poly.type
_entity_poly.pdbx_seq_one_letter_code
_entity_poly.pdbx_strand_id
1 'polypeptide(L)'
;MLIIAIVFYGLRWKGISKSLIESTLVNSMIMFIIVGAYFFTYMIGSANIATKLHDVVVNFGLSPWQVILSINIILLVLGCLIDPLTITLLTVPIFVPLIIQIGYNPIWFGVVFVINTEIGLITPPMGINLFAIKTVFNISTGELLKGVTPFLMIEIVFLALICAFPALSLWLPGTMIGG
;
A
#
# COMPACT_ATOMS: atom_id res chain seq x y z
N MET A 1 17.53 19.36 -7.25
CA MET A 1 16.39 19.87 -8.06
C MET A 1 16.18 21.38 -7.91
N LEU A 2 16.09 21.96 -6.69
CA LEU A 2 15.85 23.41 -6.49
C LEU A 2 16.94 24.29 -7.13
N ILE A 3 18.22 23.93 -6.95
CA ILE A 3 19.37 24.65 -7.54
C ILE A 3 19.29 24.63 -9.08
N ILE A 4 18.99 23.48 -9.68
CA ILE A 4 18.81 23.33 -11.13
C ILE A 4 17.67 24.21 -11.62
N ALA A 5 16.54 24.25 -10.93
CA ALA A 5 15.39 25.05 -11.29
C ALA A 5 15.71 26.57 -11.24
N ILE A 6 16.49 27.01 -10.26
CA ILE A 6 16.92 28.42 -10.15
C ILE A 6 17.90 28.78 -11.25
N VAL A 7 18.95 27.96 -11.46
CA VAL A 7 20.06 28.27 -12.39
C VAL A 7 19.66 28.10 -13.86
N PHE A 8 18.96 27.02 -14.21
CA PHE A 8 18.64 26.69 -15.60
C PHE A 8 17.26 27.14 -16.07
N TYR A 9 16.29 27.25 -15.17
CA TYR A 9 14.90 27.60 -15.51
C TYR A 9 14.48 28.98 -14.99
N GLY A 10 15.39 29.75 -14.36
CA GLY A 10 15.11 31.12 -13.93
C GLY A 10 13.97 31.21 -12.92
N LEU A 11 13.84 30.23 -12.03
CA LEU A 11 12.78 30.18 -11.05
C LEU A 11 12.83 31.43 -10.15
N ARG A 12 11.81 32.28 -10.24
CA ARG A 12 11.71 33.52 -9.45
C ARG A 12 11.20 33.22 -8.05
N TRP A 13 11.46 34.14 -7.11
CA TRP A 13 11.03 34.07 -5.72
C TRP A 13 9.53 33.72 -5.55
N LYS A 14 8.66 34.25 -6.42
CA LYS A 14 7.23 33.91 -6.44
C LYS A 14 6.98 32.40 -6.69
N GLY A 15 7.74 31.79 -7.58
CA GLY A 15 7.64 30.34 -7.87
C GLY A 15 8.11 29.50 -6.68
N ILE A 16 9.22 29.91 -6.05
CA ILE A 16 9.74 29.24 -4.84
C ILE A 16 8.72 29.33 -3.71
N SER A 17 8.20 30.53 -3.43
CA SER A 17 7.19 30.74 -2.40
C SER A 17 5.92 29.93 -2.65
N LYS A 18 5.43 29.88 -3.89
CA LYS A 18 4.27 29.07 -4.27
C LYS A 18 4.51 27.59 -4.01
N SER A 19 5.65 27.06 -4.46
CA SER A 19 6.01 25.65 -4.25
C SER A 19 6.16 25.31 -2.76
N LEU A 20 6.73 26.20 -1.95
CA LEU A 20 6.82 26.02 -0.51
C LEU A 20 5.46 25.98 0.16
N ILE A 21 4.55 26.89 -0.20
CA ILE A 21 3.18 26.91 0.33
C ILE A 21 2.44 25.62 -0.04
N GLU A 22 2.48 25.23 -1.31
CA GLU A 22 1.83 23.99 -1.78
C GLU A 22 2.41 22.76 -1.07
N SER A 23 3.74 22.67 -0.94
CA SER A 23 4.38 21.56 -0.21
C SER A 23 4.01 21.56 1.27
N THR A 24 3.89 22.73 1.90
CA THR A 24 3.48 22.85 3.30
C THR A 24 2.03 22.40 3.50
N LEU A 25 1.13 22.77 2.59
CA LEU A 25 -0.26 22.32 2.63
C LEU A 25 -0.39 20.81 2.53
N VAL A 26 0.31 20.20 1.57
CA VAL A 26 0.34 18.73 1.40
C VAL A 26 0.92 18.07 2.65
N ASN A 27 2.03 18.58 3.17
CA ASN A 27 2.67 18.04 4.37
C ASN A 27 1.76 18.16 5.61
N SER A 28 1.06 19.29 5.78
CA SER A 28 0.10 19.49 6.86
C SER A 28 -1.07 18.50 6.77
N MET A 29 -1.58 18.24 5.57
CA MET A 29 -2.62 17.24 5.32
C MET A 29 -2.14 15.84 5.72
N ILE A 30 -0.94 15.45 5.30
CA ILE A 30 -0.34 14.15 5.65
C ILE A 30 -0.18 14.03 7.18
N MET A 31 0.33 15.06 7.85
CA MET A 31 0.48 15.06 9.31
C MET A 31 -0.86 14.92 10.03
N PHE A 32 -1.92 15.56 9.52
CA PHE A 32 -3.25 15.41 10.09
C PHE A 32 -3.80 13.97 9.93
N ILE A 33 -3.57 13.34 8.78
CA ILE A 33 -3.92 11.94 8.53
C ILE A 33 -3.17 11.03 9.52
N ILE A 34 -1.87 11.26 9.72
CA ILE A 34 -1.05 10.47 10.65
C ILE A 34 -1.59 10.58 12.09
N VAL A 35 -1.95 11.78 12.53
CA VAL A 35 -2.56 11.98 13.87
C VAL A 35 -3.86 11.18 13.99
N GLY A 36 -4.75 11.26 12.99
CA GLY A 36 -5.97 10.45 12.95
C GLY A 36 -5.68 8.94 13.01
N ALA A 37 -4.66 8.49 12.28
CA ALA A 37 -4.24 7.10 12.26
C ALA A 37 -3.70 6.62 13.63
N TYR A 38 -3.01 7.45 14.40
CA TYR A 38 -2.61 7.12 15.77
C TYR A 38 -3.81 6.90 16.67
N PHE A 39 -4.82 7.77 16.62
CA PHE A 39 -6.06 7.57 17.37
C PHE A 39 -6.77 6.27 16.95
N PHE A 40 -6.86 6.03 15.65
CA PHE A 40 -7.45 4.81 15.12
C PHE A 40 -6.71 3.55 15.62
N THR A 41 -5.38 3.53 15.53
CA THR A 41 -4.53 2.43 16.01
C THR A 41 -4.76 2.16 17.50
N TYR A 42 -4.83 3.23 18.32
CA TYR A 42 -5.13 3.12 19.74
C TYR A 42 -6.53 2.50 19.99
N MET A 43 -7.54 2.94 19.23
CA MET A 43 -8.90 2.38 19.33
C MET A 43 -8.95 0.90 18.94
N ILE A 44 -8.29 0.52 17.84
CA ILE A 44 -8.20 -0.87 17.38
C ILE A 44 -7.52 -1.75 18.42
N GLY A 45 -6.41 -1.28 18.99
CA GLY A 45 -5.68 -1.99 20.05
C GLY A 45 -6.52 -2.15 21.32
N SER A 46 -7.16 -1.08 21.82
CA SER A 46 -8.00 -1.11 23.02
C SER A 46 -9.25 -1.98 22.86
N ALA A 47 -9.82 -2.03 21.66
CA ALA A 47 -10.98 -2.88 21.34
C ALA A 47 -10.61 -4.35 21.09
N ASN A 48 -9.31 -4.71 21.07
CA ASN A 48 -8.79 -6.05 20.76
C ASN A 48 -9.34 -6.61 19.43
N ILE A 49 -9.44 -5.76 18.41
CA ILE A 49 -10.03 -6.13 17.11
C ILE A 49 -9.29 -7.31 16.47
N ALA A 50 -7.95 -7.32 16.52
CA ALA A 50 -7.16 -8.41 15.95
C ALA A 50 -7.48 -9.77 16.61
N THR A 51 -7.63 -9.80 17.94
CA THR A 51 -8.01 -11.02 18.68
C THR A 51 -9.42 -11.47 18.30
N LYS A 52 -10.37 -10.54 18.23
CA LYS A 52 -11.74 -10.86 17.80
C LYS A 52 -11.80 -11.42 16.38
N LEU A 53 -10.99 -10.87 15.46
CA LEU A 53 -10.86 -11.40 14.11
C LEU A 53 -10.25 -12.81 14.12
N HIS A 54 -9.23 -13.04 14.95
CA HIS A 54 -8.66 -14.36 15.12
C HIS A 54 -9.71 -15.37 15.64
N ASP A 55 -10.52 -14.99 16.64
CA ASP A 55 -11.60 -15.84 17.14
C ASP A 55 -12.63 -16.16 16.06
N VAL A 56 -12.96 -15.20 15.21
CA VAL A 56 -13.82 -15.43 14.04
C VAL A 56 -13.17 -16.45 13.09
N VAL A 57 -11.90 -16.30 12.77
CA VAL A 57 -11.14 -17.23 11.92
C VAL A 57 -11.21 -18.65 12.48
N VAL A 58 -10.98 -18.82 13.79
CA VAL A 58 -11.00 -20.12 14.48
C VAL A 58 -12.43 -20.69 14.50
N ASN A 59 -13.44 -19.89 14.82
CA ASN A 59 -14.84 -20.33 14.91
C ASN A 59 -15.39 -20.78 13.53
N PHE A 60 -14.95 -20.14 12.45
CA PHE A 60 -15.32 -20.56 11.08
C PHE A 60 -14.45 -21.71 10.55
N GLY A 61 -13.45 -22.16 11.31
CA GLY A 61 -12.53 -23.24 10.89
C GLY A 61 -11.71 -22.88 9.65
N LEU A 62 -11.43 -21.58 9.45
CA LEU A 62 -10.66 -21.12 8.29
C LEU A 62 -9.19 -21.52 8.43
N SER A 63 -8.65 -22.10 7.39
CA SER A 63 -7.20 -22.37 7.35
C SER A 63 -6.42 -21.06 7.23
N PRO A 64 -5.18 -20.99 7.74
CA PRO A 64 -4.32 -19.79 7.64
C PRO A 64 -4.19 -19.27 6.20
N TRP A 65 -4.13 -20.19 5.22
CA TRP A 65 -4.08 -19.82 3.81
C TRP A 65 -5.34 -19.11 3.31
N GLN A 66 -6.51 -19.54 3.75
CA GLN A 66 -7.78 -18.87 3.40
C GLN A 66 -7.84 -17.46 3.97
N VAL A 67 -7.30 -17.26 5.18
CA VAL A 67 -7.19 -15.92 5.78
C VAL A 67 -6.28 -15.02 4.95
N ILE A 68 -5.10 -15.50 4.55
CA ILE A 68 -4.19 -14.77 3.68
C ILE A 68 -4.86 -14.39 2.36
N LEU A 69 -5.56 -15.33 1.73
CA LEU A 69 -6.26 -15.07 0.48
C LEU A 69 -7.35 -13.99 0.65
N SER A 70 -8.12 -14.07 1.75
CA SER A 70 -9.14 -13.07 2.06
C SER A 70 -8.54 -11.68 2.28
N ILE A 71 -7.44 -11.58 3.02
CA ILE A 71 -6.72 -10.33 3.24
C ILE A 71 -6.21 -9.75 1.91
N ASN A 72 -5.63 -10.59 1.03
CA ASN A 72 -5.17 -10.14 -0.29
C ASN A 72 -6.32 -9.56 -1.12
N ILE A 73 -7.48 -10.22 -1.15
CA ILE A 73 -8.67 -9.72 -1.87
C ILE A 73 -9.12 -8.37 -1.29
N ILE A 74 -9.18 -8.25 0.04
CA ILE A 74 -9.56 -7.00 0.71
C ILE A 74 -8.57 -5.89 0.36
N LEU A 75 -7.27 -6.16 0.42
CA LEU A 75 -6.22 -5.18 0.10
C LEU A 75 -6.27 -4.74 -1.36
N LEU A 76 -6.51 -5.66 -2.30
CA LEU A 76 -6.67 -5.34 -3.72
C LEU A 76 -7.87 -4.42 -3.94
N VAL A 77 -9.03 -4.73 -3.32
CA VAL A 77 -10.23 -3.89 -3.43
C VAL A 77 -9.99 -2.51 -2.83
N LEU A 78 -9.38 -2.43 -1.65
CA LEU A 78 -9.03 -1.16 -1.01
C LEU A 78 -8.01 -0.38 -1.83
N GLY A 79 -7.00 -1.06 -2.39
CA GLY A 79 -5.96 -0.46 -3.22
C GLY A 79 -6.48 0.19 -4.50
N CYS A 80 -7.59 -0.34 -5.06
CA CYS A 80 -8.26 0.29 -6.18
C CYS A 80 -8.99 1.61 -5.84
N LEU A 81 -9.29 1.84 -4.55
CA LEU A 81 -10.20 2.93 -4.10
C LEU A 81 -9.48 3.99 -3.26
N ILE A 82 -8.43 3.62 -2.55
CA ILE A 82 -7.79 4.43 -1.52
C ILE A 82 -6.28 4.50 -1.79
N ASP A 83 -5.63 5.60 -1.42
CA ASP A 83 -4.19 5.76 -1.57
C ASP A 83 -3.39 4.84 -0.62
N PRO A 84 -2.12 4.48 -0.98
CA PRO A 84 -1.31 3.54 -0.22
C PRO A 84 -1.02 3.97 1.22
N LEU A 85 -0.86 5.27 1.47
CA LEU A 85 -0.59 5.78 2.81
C LEU A 85 -1.78 5.52 3.72
N THR A 86 -2.98 5.88 3.27
CA THR A 86 -4.23 5.67 4.01
C THR A 86 -4.50 4.19 4.25
N ILE A 87 -4.32 3.32 3.22
CA ILE A 87 -4.48 1.87 3.38
C ILE A 87 -3.52 1.35 4.45
N THR A 88 -2.23 1.74 4.37
CA THR A 88 -1.22 1.31 5.34
C THR A 88 -1.62 1.68 6.76
N LEU A 89 -1.99 2.94 6.99
CA LEU A 89 -2.34 3.43 8.31
C LEU A 89 -3.61 2.78 8.90
N LEU A 90 -4.57 2.42 8.06
CA LEU A 90 -5.81 1.78 8.49
C LEU A 90 -5.70 0.27 8.69
N THR A 91 -4.98 -0.42 7.81
CA THR A 91 -5.02 -1.88 7.76
C THR A 91 -3.89 -2.57 8.50
N VAL A 92 -2.69 -1.97 8.54
CA VAL A 92 -1.52 -2.54 9.24
C VAL A 92 -1.80 -2.82 10.73
N PRO A 93 -2.42 -1.90 11.50
CA PRO A 93 -2.74 -2.16 12.91
C PRO A 93 -3.71 -3.34 13.14
N ILE A 94 -4.48 -3.69 12.12
CA ILE A 94 -5.45 -4.79 12.18
C ILE A 94 -4.80 -6.10 11.69
N PHE A 95 -4.19 -6.07 10.51
CA PHE A 95 -3.74 -7.29 9.85
C PHE A 95 -2.41 -7.80 10.39
N VAL A 96 -1.45 -6.96 10.76
CA VAL A 96 -0.16 -7.44 11.27
C VAL A 96 -0.30 -8.28 12.53
N PRO A 97 -1.05 -7.87 13.58
CA PRO A 97 -1.28 -8.72 14.74
C PRO A 97 -2.01 -10.02 14.39
N LEU A 98 -2.98 -9.98 13.47
CA LEU A 98 -3.68 -11.18 13.01
C LEU A 98 -2.74 -12.15 12.30
N ILE A 99 -1.89 -11.65 11.41
CA ILE A 99 -0.89 -12.43 10.67
C ILE A 99 0.07 -13.17 11.62
N ILE A 100 0.52 -12.49 12.67
CA ILE A 100 1.38 -13.09 13.70
C ILE A 100 0.63 -14.19 14.46
N GLN A 101 -0.64 -13.97 14.81
CA GLN A 101 -1.46 -14.94 15.55
C GLN A 101 -1.73 -16.21 14.73
N ILE A 102 -1.87 -16.11 13.41
CA ILE A 102 -2.03 -17.27 12.53
C ILE A 102 -0.70 -17.92 12.11
N GLY A 103 0.44 -17.46 12.66
CA GLY A 103 1.75 -18.09 12.50
C GLY A 103 2.57 -17.65 11.30
N TYR A 104 2.23 -16.56 10.62
CA TYR A 104 3.01 -16.02 9.52
C TYR A 104 3.99 -14.93 9.95
N ASN A 105 5.07 -14.78 9.17
CA ASN A 105 6.08 -13.77 9.43
C ASN A 105 5.61 -12.37 8.98
N PRO A 106 5.66 -11.34 9.85
CA PRO A 106 5.22 -9.99 9.52
C PRO A 106 6.07 -9.31 8.44
N ILE A 107 7.35 -9.67 8.29
CA ILE A 107 8.21 -9.14 7.21
C ILE A 107 7.73 -9.65 5.86
N TRP A 108 7.43 -10.95 5.75
CA TRP A 108 6.84 -11.53 4.55
C TRP A 108 5.50 -10.86 4.22
N PHE A 109 4.64 -10.69 5.22
CA PHE A 109 3.37 -9.99 5.02
C PHE A 109 3.56 -8.55 4.55
N GLY A 110 4.56 -7.84 5.05
CA GLY A 110 4.91 -6.49 4.57
C GLY A 110 5.20 -6.46 3.06
N VAL A 111 5.93 -7.45 2.54
CA VAL A 111 6.19 -7.57 1.09
C VAL A 111 4.90 -7.84 0.33
N VAL A 112 4.09 -8.79 0.79
CA VAL A 112 2.77 -9.10 0.20
C VAL A 112 1.88 -7.86 0.19
N PHE A 113 1.86 -7.10 1.28
CA PHE A 113 1.10 -5.87 1.42
C PHE A 113 1.49 -4.81 0.40
N VAL A 114 2.79 -4.56 0.23
CA VAL A 114 3.29 -3.57 -0.74
C VAL A 114 2.91 -3.97 -2.16
N ILE A 115 3.12 -5.23 -2.55
CA ILE A 115 2.74 -5.70 -3.89
C ILE A 115 1.22 -5.54 -4.13
N ASN A 116 0.38 -5.86 -3.14
CA ASN A 116 -1.07 -5.64 -3.24
C ASN A 116 -1.43 -4.17 -3.47
N THR A 117 -0.81 -3.25 -2.73
CA THR A 117 -1.08 -1.82 -2.89
C THR A 117 -0.62 -1.29 -4.24
N GLU A 118 0.52 -1.76 -4.76
CA GLU A 118 1.00 -1.41 -6.11
C GLU A 118 0.04 -1.91 -7.20
N ILE A 119 -0.41 -3.16 -7.12
CA ILE A 119 -1.44 -3.70 -8.03
C ILE A 119 -2.70 -2.83 -7.97
N GLY A 120 -3.14 -2.42 -6.79
CA GLY A 120 -4.29 -1.55 -6.61
C GLY A 120 -4.15 -0.20 -7.31
N LEU A 121 -2.97 0.42 -7.25
CA LEU A 121 -2.66 1.71 -7.88
C LEU A 121 -2.79 1.71 -9.41
N ILE A 122 -2.62 0.57 -10.04
CA ILE A 122 -2.72 0.40 -11.50
C ILE A 122 -3.98 -0.35 -11.93
N THR A 123 -4.85 -0.69 -10.99
CA THR A 123 -6.09 -1.45 -11.26
C THR A 123 -7.31 -0.53 -11.28
N PRO A 124 -8.21 -0.64 -12.28
CA PRO A 124 -9.49 0.08 -12.27
C PRO A 124 -10.35 -0.33 -11.03
N PRO A 125 -11.23 0.54 -10.51
CA PRO A 125 -11.84 1.69 -11.17
C PRO A 125 -11.09 3.01 -11.01
N MET A 126 -10.31 3.21 -9.93
CA MET A 126 -9.64 4.50 -9.73
C MET A 126 -8.20 4.52 -10.26
N GLY A 127 -7.37 3.53 -9.94
CA GLY A 127 -6.00 3.42 -10.40
C GLY A 127 -5.27 4.78 -10.42
N ILE A 128 -4.90 5.31 -9.26
CA ILE A 128 -4.40 6.69 -9.12
C ILE A 128 -3.28 7.00 -10.13
N ASN A 129 -2.38 6.04 -10.35
CA ASN A 129 -1.30 6.18 -11.33
C ASN A 129 -1.82 6.23 -12.76
N LEU A 130 -2.87 5.46 -13.09
CA LEU A 130 -3.51 5.48 -14.41
C LEU A 130 -4.17 6.84 -14.68
N PHE A 131 -4.82 7.39 -13.65
CA PHE A 131 -5.47 8.69 -13.78
C PHE A 131 -4.44 9.82 -13.99
N ALA A 132 -3.31 9.78 -13.28
CA ALA A 132 -2.21 10.72 -13.46
C ALA A 132 -1.64 10.66 -14.88
N ILE A 133 -1.37 9.48 -15.42
CA ILE A 133 -0.87 9.29 -16.80
C ILE A 133 -1.88 9.80 -17.81
N LYS A 134 -3.16 9.48 -17.64
CA LYS A 134 -4.24 9.94 -18.53
C LYS A 134 -4.32 11.45 -18.62
N THR A 135 -4.19 12.16 -17.50
CA THR A 135 -4.25 13.64 -17.48
C THR A 135 -3.05 14.30 -18.13
N VAL A 136 -1.85 13.71 -18.03
CA VAL A 136 -0.62 14.25 -18.61
C VAL A 136 -0.54 13.99 -20.10
N PHE A 137 -0.90 12.79 -20.56
CA PHE A 137 -0.69 12.37 -21.96
C PHE A 137 -1.95 12.43 -22.82
N ASN A 138 -3.10 12.77 -22.24
CA ASN A 138 -4.39 12.84 -22.92
C ASN A 138 -4.76 11.56 -23.71
N ILE A 139 -4.43 10.39 -23.14
CA ILE A 139 -4.65 9.06 -23.74
C ILE A 139 -6.02 8.55 -23.33
N SER A 140 -6.67 7.76 -24.19
CA SER A 140 -7.94 7.11 -23.86
C SER A 140 -7.76 6.06 -22.75
N THR A 141 -8.77 5.92 -21.87
CA THR A 141 -8.71 4.94 -20.78
C THR A 141 -8.54 3.50 -21.32
N GLY A 142 -9.13 3.20 -22.48
CA GLY A 142 -9.03 1.88 -23.09
C GLY A 142 -7.62 1.53 -23.59
N GLU A 143 -6.91 2.49 -24.18
CA GLU A 143 -5.52 2.32 -24.61
C GLU A 143 -4.59 2.15 -23.42
N LEU A 144 -4.81 2.97 -22.37
CA LEU A 144 -4.04 2.90 -21.14
C LEU A 144 -4.18 1.52 -20.48
N LEU A 145 -5.42 1.02 -20.36
CA LEU A 145 -5.69 -0.29 -19.78
C LEU A 145 -5.04 -1.43 -20.58
N LYS A 146 -5.10 -1.38 -21.91
CA LYS A 146 -4.42 -2.36 -22.77
C LYS A 146 -2.91 -2.37 -22.53
N GLY A 147 -2.30 -1.19 -22.35
CA GLY A 147 -0.87 -1.06 -22.09
C GLY A 147 -0.46 -1.59 -20.71
N VAL A 148 -1.29 -1.42 -19.69
CA VAL A 148 -0.99 -1.81 -18.29
C VAL A 148 -1.33 -3.27 -18.01
N THR A 149 -2.31 -3.85 -18.71
CA THR A 149 -2.75 -5.23 -18.48
C THR A 149 -1.61 -6.27 -18.41
N PRO A 150 -0.60 -6.30 -19.32
CA PRO A 150 0.48 -7.28 -19.22
C PRO A 150 1.31 -7.13 -17.95
N PHE A 151 1.55 -5.89 -17.49
CA PHE A 151 2.27 -5.62 -16.24
C PHE A 151 1.46 -6.08 -15.03
N LEU A 152 0.16 -5.78 -15.02
CA LEU A 152 -0.76 -6.23 -13.99
C LEU A 152 -0.77 -7.77 -13.86
N MET A 153 -0.79 -8.48 -14.98
CA MET A 153 -0.73 -9.96 -14.97
C MET A 153 0.58 -10.48 -14.39
N ILE A 154 1.70 -9.84 -14.71
CA ILE A 154 3.02 -10.20 -14.14
C ILE A 154 3.03 -9.96 -12.64
N GLU A 155 2.50 -8.83 -12.16
CA GLU A 155 2.43 -8.52 -10.73
C GLU A 155 1.53 -9.47 -9.95
N ILE A 156 0.38 -9.87 -10.51
CA ILE A 156 -0.50 -10.88 -9.91
C ILE A 156 0.21 -12.24 -9.80
N VAL A 157 0.93 -12.65 -10.86
CA VAL A 157 1.73 -13.88 -10.82
C VAL A 157 2.85 -13.76 -9.78
N PHE A 158 3.51 -12.64 -9.71
CA PHE A 158 4.56 -12.39 -8.72
C PHE A 158 4.00 -12.40 -7.29
N LEU A 159 2.85 -11.79 -7.04
CA LEU A 159 2.14 -11.87 -5.76
C LEU A 159 1.84 -13.33 -5.38
N ALA A 160 1.31 -14.11 -6.31
CA ALA A 160 1.02 -15.52 -6.08
C ALA A 160 2.30 -16.32 -5.74
N LEU A 161 3.43 -16.03 -6.42
CA LEU A 161 4.73 -16.65 -6.13
C LEU A 161 5.23 -16.29 -4.73
N ILE A 162 5.17 -15.04 -4.32
CA ILE A 162 5.58 -14.60 -2.97
C ILE A 162 4.69 -15.22 -1.90
N CYS A 163 3.38 -15.35 -2.17
CA CYS A 163 2.47 -16.02 -1.27
C CYS A 163 2.76 -17.52 -1.14
N ALA A 164 3.09 -18.19 -2.25
CA ALA A 164 3.41 -19.62 -2.27
C ALA A 164 4.80 -19.94 -1.70
N PHE A 165 5.77 -19.04 -1.88
CA PHE A 165 7.16 -19.23 -1.48
C PHE A 165 7.65 -18.06 -0.60
N PRO A 166 7.29 -18.03 0.71
CA PRO A 166 7.70 -16.98 1.64
C PRO A 166 9.22 -16.79 1.73
N ALA A 167 9.99 -17.83 1.48
CA ALA A 167 11.45 -17.82 1.48
C ALA A 167 12.04 -16.79 0.50
N LEU A 168 11.35 -16.47 -0.61
CA LEU A 168 11.81 -15.48 -1.59
C LEU A 168 11.94 -14.09 -0.99
N SER A 169 11.03 -13.72 -0.10
CA SER A 169 11.04 -12.41 0.58
C SER A 169 11.83 -12.42 1.89
N LEU A 170 11.99 -13.58 2.52
CA LEU A 170 12.65 -13.71 3.82
C LEU A 170 14.15 -14.03 3.71
N TRP A 171 14.63 -14.46 2.56
CA TRP A 171 16.03 -14.84 2.36
C TRP A 171 16.99 -13.67 2.64
N LEU A 172 16.77 -12.52 2.04
CA LEU A 172 17.62 -11.36 2.21
C LEU A 172 17.59 -10.80 3.65
N PRO A 173 16.40 -10.52 4.27
CA PRO A 173 16.34 -10.14 5.68
C PRO A 173 16.98 -11.15 6.63
N GLY A 174 16.83 -12.45 6.34
CA GLY A 174 17.44 -13.52 7.13
C GLY A 174 18.97 -13.49 7.12
N THR A 175 19.59 -13.10 6.01
CA THR A 175 21.05 -12.94 5.94
C THR A 175 21.56 -11.67 6.62
N MET A 176 20.72 -10.65 6.79
CA MET A 176 21.09 -9.36 7.40
C MET A 176 20.90 -9.34 8.92
N ILE A 177 19.91 -10.08 9.44
CA ILE A 177 19.50 -10.04 10.86
C ILE A 177 19.91 -11.33 11.59
N GLY A 178 20.30 -12.38 10.87
CA GLY A 178 20.54 -13.72 11.36
C GLY A 178 22.02 -14.08 11.45
N GLY A 179 22.81 -13.25 12.14
CA GLY A 179 24.13 -13.65 12.63
C GLY A 179 24.04 -14.06 14.09
#